data_080779e03d8ff599125858bf4a76f91c
#
_entry.id   080779e03d8ff599125858bf4a76f91c
#
_cell.length_a   1.000
_cell.length_b   1.000
_cell.length_c   1.000
_cell.angle_alpha   90.00
_cell.angle_beta   90.00
_cell.angle_gamma   90.00
#
_symmetry.space_group_name_H-M   'P 1'
#
loop_
_entity.id
_entity.type
_entity.pdbx_description
1 polymer ?
#
loop_
_entity_poly.entity_id
_entity_poly.type
_entity_poly.pdbx_seq_one_letter_code
_entity_poly.pdbx_strand_id
1 'polypeptide(L)'
;MEILHTTNEEPFVSGTGHFAGWANRLMKLEDTAILFCREGHAHIMIDLQEYELAPNTQVVLLPDTIVNFTNISPDFTISYIAFSRILFQEVTARLDLSFFRFLKKNPCVTLPEERTRSINGLASGIEDLYHDRDNCFRQQILKNYIQSFLLDIYDKTHRLFLMKRPEGISRQEERCSSGLSSWYTSIAPPSVKSLFMPTSCLSLPDTYLL
;
A
#
# COMPACT_ATOMS: atom_id res chain seq x y z
N MET A 1 -13.26 -1.20 -18.02
CA MET A 1 -11.94 -1.62 -17.55
C MET A 1 -11.13 -0.44 -17.00
N GLU A 2 -11.78 0.69 -16.77
CA GLU A 2 -11.15 1.99 -16.54
C GLU A 2 -11.25 2.50 -15.09
N ILE A 3 -11.91 1.76 -14.19
CA ILE A 3 -12.28 2.28 -12.86
C ILE A 3 -11.08 2.49 -11.92
N LEU A 4 -9.98 1.75 -12.09
CA LEU A 4 -8.75 1.90 -11.29
C LEU A 4 -7.56 2.41 -12.11
N HIS A 5 -7.80 2.93 -13.32
CA HIS A 5 -6.73 3.45 -14.16
C HIS A 5 -6.71 4.98 -14.09
N THR A 6 -5.56 5.54 -13.79
CA THR A 6 -5.34 6.99 -13.78
C THR A 6 -4.70 7.46 -15.08
N THR A 7 -4.78 8.74 -15.35
CA THR A 7 -4.14 9.37 -16.50
C THR A 7 -3.23 10.51 -16.03
N ASN A 8 -2.41 11.05 -16.93
CA ASN A 8 -1.60 12.23 -16.59
C ASN A 8 -2.45 13.47 -16.25
N GLU A 9 -3.64 13.58 -16.84
CA GLU A 9 -4.57 14.68 -16.57
C GLU A 9 -5.38 14.43 -15.30
N GLU A 10 -5.65 13.16 -14.99
CA GLU A 10 -6.42 12.73 -13.84
C GLU A 10 -5.60 11.72 -13.02
N PRO A 11 -4.70 12.20 -12.14
CA PRO A 11 -3.75 11.35 -11.40
C PRO A 11 -4.39 10.56 -10.27
N PHE A 12 -5.71 10.69 -10.09
CA PHE A 12 -6.50 9.86 -9.19
C PHE A 12 -7.92 9.68 -9.68
N VAL A 13 -8.53 8.59 -9.26
CA VAL A 13 -9.95 8.29 -9.43
C VAL A 13 -10.51 7.76 -8.10
N SER A 14 -11.74 8.14 -7.79
CA SER A 14 -12.45 7.69 -6.59
C SER A 14 -13.91 7.45 -6.91
N GLY A 15 -14.51 6.49 -6.22
CA GLY A 15 -15.92 6.22 -6.38
C GLY A 15 -16.37 5.01 -5.56
N THR A 16 -17.66 4.72 -5.69
CA THR A 16 -18.30 3.56 -5.08
C THR A 16 -19.07 2.81 -6.16
N GLY A 17 -18.99 1.49 -6.17
CA GLY A 17 -19.67 0.71 -7.20
C GLY A 17 -19.65 -0.79 -6.99
N HIS A 18 -20.37 -1.47 -7.88
CA HIS A 18 -20.43 -2.93 -7.96
C HIS A 18 -19.37 -3.45 -8.94
N PHE A 19 -18.54 -4.36 -8.47
CA PHE A 19 -17.41 -4.91 -9.24
C PHE A 19 -17.74 -6.21 -10.01
N ALA A 20 -19.00 -6.49 -10.25
CA ALA A 20 -19.43 -7.71 -10.95
C ALA A 20 -18.72 -7.91 -12.32
N GLY A 21 -18.44 -6.84 -13.04
CA GLY A 21 -17.71 -6.87 -14.31
C GLY A 21 -16.22 -7.27 -14.21
N TRP A 22 -15.69 -7.38 -13.00
CA TRP A 22 -14.29 -7.76 -12.74
C TRP A 22 -14.13 -9.22 -12.34
N ALA A 23 -15.25 -9.93 -12.20
CA ALA A 23 -15.24 -11.34 -11.83
C ALA A 23 -14.43 -12.17 -12.83
N ASN A 24 -13.56 -13.04 -12.29
CA ASN A 24 -12.75 -13.99 -13.04
C ASN A 24 -11.81 -13.36 -14.09
N ARG A 25 -11.37 -12.14 -13.87
CA ARG A 25 -10.39 -11.44 -14.70
C ARG A 25 -9.09 -11.25 -13.95
N LEU A 26 -8.02 -11.79 -14.50
CA LEU A 26 -6.66 -11.52 -13.99
C LEU A 26 -6.22 -10.14 -14.48
N MET A 27 -5.89 -9.26 -13.56
CA MET A 27 -5.48 -7.89 -13.85
C MET A 27 -4.17 -7.58 -13.16
N LYS A 28 -3.24 -6.96 -13.88
CA LYS A 28 -2.05 -6.34 -13.29
C LYS A 28 -2.33 -4.85 -13.09
N LEU A 29 -2.16 -4.37 -11.86
CA LEU A 29 -2.36 -2.96 -11.54
C LEU A 29 -1.09 -2.17 -11.87
N GLU A 30 -1.24 -1.07 -12.59
CA GLU A 30 -0.17 -0.11 -12.85
C GLU A 30 -0.07 0.92 -11.72
N ASP A 31 -1.22 1.25 -11.15
CA ASP A 31 -1.42 2.25 -10.12
C ASP A 31 -1.62 1.64 -8.73
N THR A 32 -1.59 2.48 -7.70
CA THR A 32 -1.96 2.08 -6.35
C THR A 32 -3.47 2.16 -6.20
N ALA A 33 -4.08 1.17 -5.56
CA ALA A 33 -5.50 1.22 -5.23
C ALA A 33 -5.74 0.89 -3.75
N ILE A 34 -6.67 1.62 -3.15
CA ILE A 34 -7.19 1.35 -1.81
C ILE A 34 -8.67 1.04 -1.98
N LEU A 35 -9.08 -0.13 -1.50
CA LEU A 35 -10.45 -0.61 -1.62
C LEU A 35 -11.05 -0.77 -0.22
N PHE A 36 -12.33 -0.46 -0.08
CA PHE A 36 -13.09 -0.64 1.15
C PHE A 36 -14.37 -1.41 0.85
N CYS A 37 -14.48 -2.63 1.34
CA CYS A 37 -15.71 -3.41 1.21
C CYS A 37 -16.81 -2.78 2.08
N ARG A 38 -17.90 -2.38 1.46
CA ARG A 38 -19.07 -1.75 2.10
C ARG A 38 -20.10 -2.80 2.47
N GLU A 39 -20.49 -3.60 1.50
CA GLU A 39 -21.56 -4.59 1.61
C GLU A 39 -21.18 -5.84 0.82
N GLY A 40 -21.83 -6.96 1.13
CA GLY A 40 -21.63 -8.21 0.45
C GLY A 40 -20.29 -8.88 0.73
N HIS A 41 -19.96 -9.87 -0.10
CA HIS A 41 -18.77 -10.69 0.04
C HIS A 41 -18.16 -10.95 -1.33
N ALA A 42 -16.83 -11.09 -1.38
CA ALA A 42 -16.11 -11.55 -2.55
C ALA A 42 -14.81 -12.25 -2.12
N HIS A 43 -14.24 -13.03 -3.01
CA HIS A 43 -12.86 -13.47 -2.87
C HIS A 43 -11.98 -12.65 -3.78
N ILE A 44 -10.80 -12.28 -3.31
CA ILE A 44 -9.77 -11.64 -4.11
C ILE A 44 -8.48 -12.44 -4.02
N MET A 45 -7.93 -12.78 -5.17
CA MET A 45 -6.58 -13.31 -5.26
C MET A 45 -5.61 -12.14 -5.50
N ILE A 46 -4.62 -12.00 -4.65
CA ILE A 46 -3.58 -10.97 -4.70
C ILE A 46 -2.22 -11.66 -4.73
N ASP A 47 -1.45 -11.50 -5.81
CA ASP A 47 -0.13 -12.13 -6.00
C ASP A 47 -0.14 -13.63 -5.61
N LEU A 48 -1.13 -14.41 -6.08
CA LEU A 48 -1.33 -15.84 -5.83
C LEU A 48 -1.79 -16.22 -4.42
N GLN A 49 -2.11 -15.27 -3.56
CA GLN A 49 -2.74 -15.52 -2.26
C GLN A 49 -4.20 -15.12 -2.29
N GLU A 50 -5.06 -15.96 -1.74
CA GLU A 50 -6.49 -15.74 -1.70
C GLU A 50 -6.91 -15.09 -0.37
N TYR A 51 -7.80 -14.09 -0.46
CA TYR A 51 -8.35 -13.37 0.67
C TYR A 51 -9.86 -13.27 0.53
N GLU A 52 -10.56 -13.34 1.65
CA GLU A 52 -11.99 -13.09 1.73
C GLU A 52 -12.23 -11.59 2.00
N LEU A 53 -13.12 -11.00 1.20
CA LEU A 53 -13.60 -9.63 1.39
C LEU A 53 -15.00 -9.69 1.99
N ALA A 54 -15.14 -9.13 3.17
CA ALA A 54 -16.40 -8.95 3.88
C ALA A 54 -16.57 -7.47 4.26
N PRO A 55 -17.73 -7.02 4.71
CA PRO A 55 -17.93 -5.65 5.18
C PRO A 55 -16.85 -5.22 6.17
N ASN A 56 -16.39 -3.98 6.07
CA ASN A 56 -15.28 -3.40 6.85
C ASN A 56 -13.87 -3.90 6.48
N THR A 57 -13.72 -4.68 5.41
CA THR A 57 -12.40 -5.05 4.91
C THR A 57 -11.80 -3.93 4.08
N GLN A 58 -10.60 -3.49 4.46
CA GLN A 58 -9.74 -2.59 3.71
C GLN A 58 -8.70 -3.40 2.96
N VAL A 59 -8.46 -3.05 1.70
CA VAL A 59 -7.41 -3.64 0.86
C VAL A 59 -6.51 -2.54 0.35
N VAL A 60 -5.19 -2.72 0.45
CA VAL A 60 -4.20 -1.82 -0.13
C VAL A 60 -3.42 -2.57 -1.18
N LEU A 61 -3.60 -2.19 -2.44
CA LEU A 61 -2.97 -2.79 -3.61
C LEU A 61 -1.85 -1.86 -4.09
N LEU A 62 -0.63 -2.36 -4.05
CA LEU A 62 0.54 -1.62 -4.53
C LEU A 62 0.69 -1.74 -6.05
N PRO A 63 1.44 -0.86 -6.72
CA PRO A 63 1.74 -0.99 -8.13
C PRO A 63 2.38 -2.36 -8.44
N ASP A 64 2.12 -2.86 -9.64
CA ASP A 64 2.56 -4.16 -10.15
C ASP A 64 1.91 -5.39 -9.47
N THR A 65 0.94 -5.20 -8.57
CA THR A 65 0.17 -6.29 -7.97
C THR A 65 -0.76 -6.93 -8.98
N ILE A 66 -0.83 -8.26 -8.97
CA ILE A 66 -1.77 -9.03 -9.80
C ILE A 66 -2.99 -9.39 -8.97
N VAL A 67 -4.17 -9.06 -9.47
CA VAL A 67 -5.44 -9.30 -8.77
C VAL A 67 -6.45 -10.05 -9.62
N ASN A 68 -7.28 -10.86 -8.96
CA ASN A 68 -8.43 -11.51 -9.58
C ASN A 68 -9.56 -11.59 -8.55
N PHE A 69 -10.75 -11.11 -8.90
CA PHE A 69 -11.93 -11.21 -8.07
C PHE A 69 -12.75 -12.44 -8.44
N THR A 70 -13.17 -13.21 -7.44
CA THR A 70 -14.01 -14.41 -7.62
C THR A 70 -15.13 -14.42 -6.60
N ASN A 71 -16.14 -15.24 -6.79
CA ASN A 71 -17.25 -15.45 -5.84
C ASN A 71 -17.89 -14.15 -5.33
N ILE A 72 -18.13 -13.20 -6.26
CA ILE A 72 -18.71 -11.90 -5.94
C ILE A 72 -20.21 -12.08 -5.65
N SER A 73 -20.66 -11.70 -4.44
CA SER A 73 -22.09 -11.70 -4.10
C SER A 73 -22.85 -10.59 -4.83
N PRO A 74 -24.16 -10.75 -5.09
CA PRO A 74 -24.94 -9.77 -5.85
C PRO A 74 -25.00 -8.37 -5.22
N ASP A 75 -24.88 -8.31 -3.90
CA ASP A 75 -24.91 -7.09 -3.08
C ASP A 75 -23.49 -6.51 -2.84
N PHE A 76 -22.45 -7.12 -3.41
CA PHE A 76 -21.08 -6.68 -3.19
C PHE A 76 -20.85 -5.25 -3.70
N THR A 77 -20.55 -4.37 -2.76
CA THR A 77 -20.28 -2.96 -3.02
C THR A 77 -18.95 -2.56 -2.40
N ILE A 78 -18.17 -1.86 -3.17
CA ILE A 78 -16.82 -1.43 -2.79
C ILE A 78 -16.66 0.07 -3.05
N SER A 79 -16.11 0.80 -2.09
CA SER A 79 -15.55 2.12 -2.33
C SER A 79 -14.07 1.98 -2.68
N TYR A 80 -13.61 2.76 -3.64
CA TYR A 80 -12.23 2.67 -4.12
C TYR A 80 -11.63 4.05 -4.31
N ILE A 81 -10.31 4.10 -4.11
CA ILE A 81 -9.46 5.24 -4.44
C ILE A 81 -8.26 4.65 -5.18
N ALA A 82 -8.08 5.03 -6.44
CA ALA A 82 -6.87 4.70 -7.17
C ALA A 82 -6.08 5.96 -7.50
N PHE A 83 -4.77 5.90 -7.44
CA PHE A 83 -3.90 7.04 -7.70
C PHE A 83 -2.59 6.61 -8.34
N SER A 84 -2.08 7.48 -9.20
CA SER A 84 -0.95 7.20 -10.05
C SER A 84 0.31 6.82 -9.27
N ARG A 85 1.19 6.05 -9.91
CA ARG A 85 2.50 5.68 -9.37
C ARG A 85 3.33 6.92 -8.96
N ILE A 86 3.23 8.02 -9.70
CA ILE A 86 3.93 9.27 -9.38
C ILE A 86 3.42 9.85 -8.07
N LEU A 87 2.10 9.98 -7.93
CA LEU A 87 1.47 10.46 -6.70
C LEU A 87 1.79 9.55 -5.52
N PHE A 88 1.78 8.23 -5.73
CA PHE A 88 2.18 7.27 -4.70
C PHE A 88 3.62 7.51 -4.21
N GLN A 89 4.58 7.68 -5.12
CA GLN A 89 5.97 7.96 -4.76
C GLN A 89 6.11 9.26 -3.95
N GLU A 90 5.38 10.31 -4.32
CA GLU A 90 5.41 11.59 -3.61
C GLU A 90 4.86 11.51 -2.18
N VAL A 91 3.71 10.84 -2.00
CA VAL A 91 3.09 10.75 -0.67
C VAL A 91 3.81 9.78 0.27
N THR A 92 4.58 8.85 -0.30
CA THR A 92 5.31 7.83 0.45
C THR A 92 6.81 8.10 0.61
N ALA A 93 7.31 9.21 0.09
CA ALA A 93 8.74 9.54 0.08
C ALA A 93 9.43 9.51 1.47
N ARG A 94 8.67 9.62 2.57
CA ARG A 94 9.16 9.59 3.95
C ARG A 94 8.94 8.25 4.66
N LEU A 95 8.32 7.28 3.99
CA LEU A 95 8.02 5.97 4.56
C LEU A 95 9.16 4.99 4.24
N ASP A 96 9.48 4.13 5.18
CA ASP A 96 10.55 3.16 5.00
C ASP A 96 10.11 1.91 4.21
N LEU A 97 11.09 1.16 3.71
CA LEU A 97 10.84 -0.03 2.91
C LEU A 97 10.14 -1.15 3.71
N SER A 98 10.29 -1.19 5.02
CA SER A 98 9.67 -2.21 5.87
C SER A 98 8.15 -2.07 5.87
N PHE A 99 7.64 -0.85 5.77
CA PHE A 99 6.22 -0.57 5.65
C PHE A 99 5.62 -1.15 4.35
N PHE A 100 6.29 -0.96 3.21
CA PHE A 100 5.82 -1.52 1.93
C PHE A 100 5.86 -3.04 1.91
N ARG A 101 6.88 -3.64 2.50
CA ARG A 101 6.96 -5.09 2.68
C ARG A 101 5.82 -5.60 3.56
N PHE A 102 5.47 -4.85 4.60
CA PHE A 102 4.33 -5.19 5.44
C PHE A 102 3.01 -5.09 4.68
N LEU A 103 2.76 -3.99 3.96
CA LEU A 103 1.55 -3.84 3.13
C LEU A 103 1.44 -4.96 2.09
N LYS A 104 2.54 -5.30 1.43
CA LYS A 104 2.56 -6.40 0.46
C LYS A 104 2.25 -7.75 1.09
N LYS A 105 2.70 -7.99 2.31
CA LYS A 105 2.44 -9.24 3.04
C LYS A 105 1.04 -9.30 3.65
N ASN A 106 0.45 -8.14 3.95
CA ASN A 106 -0.85 -8.01 4.62
C ASN A 106 -1.72 -7.00 3.85
N PRO A 107 -2.08 -7.30 2.60
CA PRO A 107 -2.83 -6.36 1.77
C PRO A 107 -4.28 -6.16 2.24
N CYS A 108 -4.86 -7.15 2.92
CA CYS A 108 -6.23 -7.14 3.41
C CYS A 108 -6.26 -7.06 4.94
N VAL A 109 -7.06 -6.15 5.47
CA VAL A 109 -7.24 -5.97 6.92
C VAL A 109 -8.72 -5.70 7.21
N THR A 110 -9.32 -6.50 8.09
CA THR A 110 -10.66 -6.20 8.62
C THR A 110 -10.55 -5.17 9.73
N LEU A 111 -11.29 -4.09 9.59
CA LEU A 111 -11.24 -2.96 10.50
C LEU A 111 -12.31 -3.08 11.59
N PRO A 112 -12.02 -2.64 12.84
CA PRO A 112 -13.04 -2.45 13.85
C PRO A 112 -14.08 -1.41 13.39
N GLU A 113 -15.31 -1.52 13.85
CA GLU A 113 -16.42 -0.65 13.44
C GLU A 113 -16.13 0.84 13.64
N GLU A 114 -15.50 1.21 14.75
CA GLU A 114 -15.09 2.57 15.05
C GLU A 114 -14.14 3.14 13.98
N ARG A 115 -13.21 2.32 13.50
CA ARG A 115 -12.26 2.69 12.44
C ARG A 115 -12.92 2.79 11.07
N THR A 116 -13.85 1.90 10.79
CA THR A 116 -14.64 1.91 9.55
C THR A 116 -15.36 3.24 9.36
N ARG A 117 -15.93 3.81 10.44
CA ARG A 117 -16.60 5.10 10.38
C ARG A 117 -15.65 6.24 9.96
N SER A 118 -14.44 6.28 10.53
CA SER A 118 -13.43 7.30 10.17
C SER A 118 -12.97 7.16 8.72
N ILE A 119 -12.77 5.93 8.24
CA ILE A 119 -12.35 5.65 6.88
C ILE A 119 -13.45 5.94 5.87
N ASN A 120 -14.70 5.66 6.22
CA ASN A 120 -15.85 6.02 5.40
C ASN A 120 -15.95 7.53 5.21
N GLY A 121 -15.73 8.33 6.26
CA GLY A 121 -15.67 9.79 6.16
C GLY A 121 -14.54 10.27 5.25
N LEU A 122 -13.36 9.66 5.35
CA LEU A 122 -12.24 9.96 4.46
C LEU A 122 -12.57 9.64 3.00
N ALA A 123 -13.10 8.45 2.73
CA ALA A 123 -13.44 8.01 1.37
C ALA A 123 -14.50 8.92 0.75
N SER A 124 -15.55 9.30 1.51
CA SER A 124 -16.55 10.26 1.04
C SER A 124 -15.94 11.63 0.74
N GLY A 125 -15.05 12.14 1.62
CA GLY A 125 -14.38 13.42 1.37
C GLY A 125 -13.48 13.41 0.13
N ILE A 126 -12.85 12.27 -0.18
CA ILE A 126 -12.06 12.11 -1.41
C ILE A 126 -12.98 12.00 -2.64
N GLU A 127 -14.12 11.32 -2.53
CA GLU A 127 -15.09 11.19 -3.61
C GLU A 127 -15.73 12.55 -3.93
N ASP A 128 -16.11 13.34 -2.92
CA ASP A 128 -16.58 14.72 -3.09
C ASP A 128 -15.53 15.59 -3.79
N LEU A 129 -14.28 15.49 -3.35
CA LEU A 129 -13.15 16.19 -3.97
C LEU A 129 -12.91 15.74 -5.40
N TYR A 130 -13.11 14.46 -5.72
CA TYR A 130 -12.98 13.93 -7.08
C TYR A 130 -13.97 14.57 -8.03
N HIS A 131 -15.19 14.84 -7.57
CA HIS A 131 -16.24 15.47 -8.36
C HIS A 131 -16.16 17.00 -8.43
N ASP A 132 -15.47 17.64 -7.48
CA ASP A 132 -15.24 19.10 -7.46
C ASP A 132 -14.11 19.50 -8.42
N ARG A 133 -14.45 19.54 -9.72
CA ARG A 133 -13.50 19.83 -10.79
C ARG A 133 -13.04 21.29 -10.84
N ASP A 134 -13.81 22.19 -10.26
CA ASP A 134 -13.52 23.63 -10.23
C ASP A 134 -12.51 24.00 -9.13
N ASN A 135 -12.21 23.09 -8.23
CA ASN A 135 -11.28 23.30 -7.13
C ASN A 135 -9.81 23.26 -7.64
N CYS A 136 -9.18 24.42 -7.71
CA CYS A 136 -7.80 24.56 -8.18
C CYS A 136 -6.76 23.87 -7.26
N PHE A 137 -7.10 23.55 -6.01
CA PHE A 137 -6.26 22.83 -5.05
C PHE A 137 -6.60 21.35 -4.94
N ARG A 138 -7.49 20.82 -5.77
CA ARG A 138 -8.00 19.46 -5.74
C ARG A 138 -6.90 18.40 -5.59
N GLN A 139 -5.86 18.46 -6.42
CA GLN A 139 -4.74 17.51 -6.35
C GLN A 139 -3.94 17.63 -5.06
N GLN A 140 -3.70 18.86 -4.59
CA GLN A 140 -2.94 19.08 -3.35
C GLN A 140 -3.72 18.60 -2.12
N ILE A 141 -5.02 18.83 -2.07
CA ILE A 141 -5.89 18.35 -0.99
C ILE A 141 -5.91 16.83 -0.97
N LEU A 142 -6.08 16.19 -2.14
CA LEU A 142 -6.03 14.75 -2.25
C LEU A 142 -4.71 14.17 -1.75
N LYS A 143 -3.59 14.76 -2.18
CA LYS A 143 -2.26 14.35 -1.73
C LYS A 143 -2.16 14.36 -0.20
N ASN A 144 -2.67 15.40 0.44
CA ASN A 144 -2.68 15.52 1.90
C ASN A 144 -3.57 14.44 2.56
N TYR A 145 -4.74 14.14 1.99
CA TYR A 145 -5.62 13.07 2.47
C TYR A 145 -4.94 11.70 2.40
N ILE A 146 -4.36 11.35 1.24
CA ILE A 146 -3.66 10.08 1.04
C ILE A 146 -2.44 9.99 1.96
N GLN A 147 -1.67 11.06 2.07
CA GLN A 147 -0.49 11.10 2.94
C GLN A 147 -0.87 10.89 4.41
N SER A 148 -1.89 11.58 4.90
CA SER A 148 -2.39 11.42 6.27
C SER A 148 -2.88 9.99 6.53
N PHE A 149 -3.58 9.40 5.57
CA PHE A 149 -4.08 8.04 5.66
C PHE A 149 -2.93 7.01 5.71
N LEU A 150 -1.94 7.13 4.84
CA LEU A 150 -0.79 6.22 4.82
C LEU A 150 0.09 6.36 6.07
N LEU A 151 0.26 7.58 6.59
CA LEU A 151 0.98 7.83 7.84
C LEU A 151 0.25 7.20 9.05
N ASP A 152 -1.08 7.25 9.06
CA ASP A 152 -1.88 6.61 10.11
C ASP A 152 -1.76 5.07 10.06
N ILE A 153 -1.78 4.47 8.88
CA ILE A 153 -1.50 3.04 8.71
C ILE A 153 -0.07 2.72 9.16
N TYR A 154 0.91 3.54 8.75
CA TYR A 154 2.31 3.35 9.11
C TYR A 154 2.52 3.35 10.62
N ASP A 155 2.00 4.38 11.33
CA ASP A 155 2.12 4.49 12.78
C ASP A 155 1.53 3.27 13.50
N LYS A 156 0.32 2.84 13.13
CA LYS A 156 -0.34 1.68 13.72
C LYS A 156 0.40 0.38 13.46
N THR A 157 0.89 0.22 12.25
CA THR A 157 1.70 -0.93 11.86
C THR A 157 3.00 -0.97 12.65
N HIS A 158 3.69 0.17 12.73
CA HIS A 158 4.94 0.30 13.46
C HIS A 158 4.79 -0.02 14.95
N ARG A 159 3.71 0.45 15.59
CA ARG A 159 3.39 0.10 16.99
C ARG A 159 3.15 -1.41 17.16
N LEU A 160 2.41 -2.05 16.25
CA LEU A 160 2.19 -3.49 16.30
C LEU A 160 3.48 -4.30 16.16
N PHE A 161 4.41 -3.83 15.33
CA PHE A 161 5.74 -4.44 15.21
C PHE A 161 6.57 -4.29 16.46
N LEU A 162 6.57 -3.10 17.09
CA LEU A 162 7.28 -2.86 18.33
C LEU A 162 6.74 -3.71 19.49
N MET A 163 5.42 -3.92 19.55
CA MET A 163 4.79 -4.76 20.58
C MET A 163 5.04 -6.26 20.40
N LYS A 164 5.33 -6.72 19.17
CA LYS A 164 5.59 -8.13 18.86
C LYS A 164 7.07 -8.51 18.90
N ARG A 165 7.97 -7.59 19.26
CA ARG A 165 9.40 -7.91 19.39
C ARG A 165 9.65 -8.80 20.60
N PRO A 166 10.33 -9.94 20.46
CA PRO A 166 11.00 -10.59 21.58
C PRO A 166 12.09 -9.64 22.09
N GLU A 167 12.13 -9.40 23.39
CA GLU A 167 13.23 -8.66 24.05
C GLU A 167 14.56 -9.35 23.71
N GLY A 168 15.42 -8.75 22.89
CA GLY A 168 16.76 -9.29 22.64
C GLY A 168 17.42 -8.96 21.31
N ILE A 169 16.75 -8.35 20.35
CA ILE A 169 17.38 -7.96 19.07
C ILE A 169 17.87 -6.51 19.15
N SER A 170 19.19 -6.29 19.07
CA SER A 170 19.74 -4.94 19.17
C SER A 170 19.35 -4.07 17.96
N ARG A 171 19.13 -2.77 18.21
CA ARG A 171 18.85 -1.76 17.16
C ARG A 171 19.89 -1.73 16.02
N GLN A 172 21.04 -2.30 16.23
CA GLN A 172 22.16 -2.30 15.31
C GLN A 172 22.01 -3.35 14.20
N GLU A 173 21.41 -4.51 14.51
CA GLU A 173 21.15 -5.58 13.54
C GLU A 173 20.02 -5.22 12.56
N GLU A 174 19.07 -4.38 12.96
CA GLU A 174 18.00 -3.92 12.08
C GLU A 174 18.47 -2.91 11.01
N ARG A 175 19.42 -2.05 11.34
CA ARG A 175 19.99 -1.10 10.37
C ARG A 175 20.78 -1.81 9.28
N CYS A 176 21.35 -2.98 9.58
CA CYS A 176 22.09 -3.80 8.62
C CYS A 176 21.18 -4.79 7.87
N SER A 177 20.11 -5.30 8.48
CA SER A 177 19.22 -6.30 7.86
C SER A 177 18.05 -5.70 7.07
N SER A 178 17.65 -4.46 7.34
CA SER A 178 16.55 -3.79 6.66
C SER A 178 17.00 -3.03 5.42
N GLY A 179 16.96 -3.70 4.27
CA GLY A 179 16.73 -3.06 2.99
C GLY A 179 17.82 -2.22 2.34
N LEU A 180 18.78 -1.62 3.06
CA LEU A 180 19.90 -0.93 2.43
C LEU A 180 20.79 -1.90 1.65
N SER A 181 21.01 -3.11 2.16
CA SER A 181 21.81 -4.12 1.48
C SER A 181 21.18 -4.63 0.17
N SER A 182 19.86 -4.81 0.13
CA SER A 182 19.16 -5.30 -1.07
C SER A 182 19.05 -4.23 -2.15
N TRP A 183 18.76 -2.98 -1.79
CA TRP A 183 18.74 -1.86 -2.72
C TRP A 183 20.13 -1.57 -3.27
N TYR A 184 21.15 -1.61 -2.40
CA TYR A 184 22.54 -1.32 -2.73
C TYR A 184 23.15 -2.37 -3.67
N THR A 185 22.79 -3.63 -3.52
CA THR A 185 23.28 -4.70 -4.40
C THR A 185 22.58 -4.74 -5.76
N SER A 186 21.32 -4.28 -5.82
CA SER A 186 20.46 -4.41 -7.00
C SER A 186 20.47 -3.18 -7.93
N ILE A 187 20.63 -1.94 -7.40
CA ILE A 187 20.36 -0.70 -8.16
C ILE A 187 21.51 0.29 -8.17
N ALA A 188 22.40 0.29 -7.18
CA ALA A 188 23.47 1.29 -7.10
C ALA A 188 24.63 0.98 -8.07
N PRO A 189 25.08 1.99 -8.86
CA PRO A 189 26.26 1.83 -9.72
C PRO A 189 27.54 1.58 -8.89
N PRO A 190 28.53 0.89 -9.45
CA PRO A 190 29.75 0.50 -8.72
C PRO A 190 30.50 1.66 -8.04
N SER A 191 30.44 2.86 -8.60
CA SER A 191 31.09 4.08 -8.09
C SER A 191 30.48 4.62 -6.80
N VAL A 192 29.24 4.25 -6.46
CA VAL A 192 28.54 4.73 -5.25
C VAL A 192 28.69 3.74 -4.10
N LYS A 193 29.01 2.48 -4.40
CA LYS A 193 29.14 1.40 -3.40
C LYS A 193 30.27 1.63 -2.39
N SER A 194 31.34 2.33 -2.78
CA SER A 194 32.49 2.61 -1.91
C SER A 194 32.33 3.82 -0.98
N LEU A 195 31.37 4.71 -1.25
CA LEU A 195 31.23 5.99 -0.53
C LEU A 195 30.29 5.92 0.68
N PHE A 196 29.43 4.91 0.77
CA PHE A 196 28.34 4.86 1.78
C PHE A 196 28.34 3.64 2.70
N MET A 197 29.36 2.76 2.66
CA MET A 197 29.49 1.70 3.68
C MET A 197 30.04 2.29 4.97
N PRO A 198 29.30 2.27 6.08
CA PRO A 198 29.89 2.59 7.37
C PRO A 198 30.97 1.55 7.68
N THR A 199 32.11 2.01 8.15
CA THR A 199 33.30 1.20 8.51
C THR A 199 33.02 0.05 9.49
N SER A 200 31.90 0.11 10.20
CA SER A 200 31.45 -0.95 11.11
C SER A 200 30.85 -2.21 10.43
N CYS A 201 30.56 -2.16 9.13
CA CYS A 201 30.11 -3.34 8.36
C CYS A 201 31.27 -4.11 7.69
N LEU A 202 32.49 -3.63 7.79
CA LEU A 202 33.69 -4.24 7.19
C LEU A 202 34.44 -5.21 8.12
N SER A 203 33.98 -5.39 9.34
CA SER A 203 34.57 -6.35 10.29
C SER A 203 33.71 -7.63 10.42
N LEU A 204 33.55 -8.35 9.33
CA LEU A 204 33.24 -9.77 9.41
C LEU A 204 34.59 -10.53 9.56
N PRO A 205 34.76 -11.37 10.58
CA PRO A 205 35.99 -12.17 10.69
C PRO A 205 36.06 -13.17 9.55
N ASP A 206 37.27 -13.33 8.99
CA ASP A 206 37.68 -14.24 7.92
C ASP A 206 37.55 -15.73 8.32
N THR A 207 36.38 -16.22 8.73
CA THR A 207 36.25 -17.59 9.24
C THR A 207 35.28 -18.47 8.44
N TYR A 208 34.90 -18.09 7.23
CA TYR A 208 34.14 -18.99 6.33
C TYR A 208 34.67 -18.94 4.89
N LEU A 209 35.93 -19.40 4.75
CA LEU A 209 36.44 -19.90 3.48
C LEU A 209 37.17 -21.23 3.79
N LEU A 210 36.39 -22.31 3.76
CA LEU A 210 36.84 -23.68 3.38
C LEU A 210 35.60 -24.42 2.87
#